data_ef666e48f3adafb060aa3414dbe45d6b
#
_entry.id   ef666e48f3adafb060aa3414dbe45d6b
#
_cell.length_a   1.000
_cell.length_b   1.000
_cell.length_c   1.000
_cell.angle_alpha   90.00
_cell.angle_beta   90.00
_cell.angle_gamma   90.00
#
_symmetry.space_group_name_H-M   'P 1'
#
loop_
_entity.id
_entity.type
_entity.pdbx_description
1 polymer ?
#
loop_
_entity_poly.entity_id
_entity_poly.type
_entity_poly.pdbx_seq_one_letter_code
_entity_poly.pdbx_strand_id
1 'polypeptide(L)'
;FFFSSRRRHTRSLCDWSSDVCSSDLQAGGPALKGFDASSWFGLLAPAGTSPEIVARIQREVAKALNSPEIKEKLLAQGAIPSGNTPAEFAKFIDSEHKKWAQVVKNSGAKVD
;
A
#
# COMPACT_ATOMS: atom_id res chain seq x y z
N PHE A 1 4.92 6.36 -6.94
CA PHE A 1 5.67 5.61 -5.91
C PHE A 1 4.69 4.99 -4.95
N PHE A 2 4.93 3.78 -4.58
CA PHE A 2 4.02 2.97 -3.81
C PHE A 2 4.69 2.49 -2.51
N PHE A 3 3.99 2.66 -1.38
CA PHE A 3 4.30 2.02 -0.13
C PHE A 3 3.11 1.16 0.28
N SER A 4 3.33 -0.10 0.53
CA SER A 4 2.34 -0.95 1.20
C SER A 4 2.71 -1.02 2.68
N SER A 5 1.79 -0.60 3.55
CA SER A 5 1.95 -0.78 4.98
C SER A 5 1.33 -2.14 5.36
N ARG A 6 2.18 -3.10 5.72
CA ARG A 6 1.76 -4.29 6.45
C ARG A 6 2.19 -4.12 7.89
N ARG A 7 1.26 -3.90 8.78
CA ARG A 7 1.54 -3.98 10.21
C ARG A 7 1.85 -5.44 10.55
N ARG A 8 3.13 -5.76 10.72
CA ARG A 8 3.53 -6.99 11.41
C ARG A 8 3.39 -6.75 12.90
N HIS A 9 2.29 -7.19 13.47
CA HIS A 9 2.26 -7.36 14.90
C HIS A 9 3.08 -8.58 15.29
N THR A 10 4.17 -8.34 16.01
CA THR A 10 4.80 -9.40 16.79
C THR A 10 3.80 -9.86 17.84
N ARG A 11 3.73 -11.15 18.05
CA ARG A 11 2.74 -11.90 18.85
C ARG A 11 2.50 -11.41 20.29
N SER A 12 3.24 -10.44 20.81
CA SER A 12 3.19 -10.00 22.21
C SER A 12 2.46 -8.68 22.46
N LEU A 13 1.92 -8.03 21.42
CA LEU A 13 1.28 -6.70 21.52
C LEU A 13 -0.10 -6.63 20.85
N CYS A 14 -0.85 -7.71 20.83
CA CYS A 14 -2.27 -7.64 20.62
C CYS A 14 -2.91 -7.10 21.90
N ASP A 15 -2.91 -5.79 22.06
CA ASP A 15 -3.79 -5.14 23.01
C ASP A 15 -5.22 -5.35 22.51
N TRP A 16 -6.09 -5.91 23.33
CA TRP A 16 -7.41 -6.37 22.90
C TRP A 16 -8.47 -5.28 22.85
N SER A 17 -8.10 -4.11 22.44
CA SER A 17 -9.03 -3.09 22.02
C SER A 17 -9.04 -2.99 20.49
N SER A 18 -9.85 -3.82 19.84
CA SER A 18 -10.42 -3.65 18.48
C SER A 18 -9.53 -3.67 17.24
N ASP A 19 -8.26 -3.96 17.32
CA ASP A 19 -7.45 -4.09 16.11
C ASP A 19 -7.49 -5.53 15.60
N VAL A 20 -8.36 -5.78 14.63
CA VAL A 20 -8.33 -7.01 13.82
C VAL A 20 -6.94 -7.08 13.18
N CYS A 21 -6.11 -7.96 13.70
CA CYS A 21 -4.76 -8.18 13.21
C CYS A 21 -4.86 -8.65 11.74
N SER A 22 -4.10 -8.05 10.84
CA SER A 22 -4.09 -8.50 9.42
C SER A 22 -3.69 -9.97 9.26
N SER A 23 -3.00 -10.54 10.26
CA SER A 23 -2.72 -11.98 10.38
C SER A 23 -3.97 -12.80 10.67
N ASP A 24 -4.96 -12.25 11.39
CA ASP A 24 -6.21 -12.93 11.68
C ASP A 24 -7.11 -12.99 10.45
N LEU A 25 -7.04 -11.99 9.58
CA LEU A 25 -7.70 -12.00 8.27
C LEU A 25 -7.13 -13.07 7.35
N GLN A 26 -5.82 -13.34 7.42
CA GLN A 26 -5.18 -14.42 6.67
C GLN A 26 -5.46 -15.80 7.30
N ALA A 27 -5.64 -15.86 8.62
CA ALA A 27 -6.01 -17.07 9.35
C ALA A 27 -7.51 -17.39 9.29
N GLY A 28 -8.33 -16.44 8.83
CA GLY A 28 -9.81 -16.55 8.78
C GLY A 28 -10.38 -17.57 7.79
N GLY A 29 -9.52 -18.44 7.24
CA GLY A 29 -9.93 -19.56 6.41
C GLY A 29 -10.18 -19.21 4.93
N PRO A 30 -10.78 -20.15 4.16
CA PRO A 30 -10.93 -20.01 2.71
C PRO A 30 -11.81 -18.82 2.27
N ALA A 31 -12.70 -18.33 3.13
CA ALA A 31 -13.58 -17.20 2.84
C ALA A 31 -12.83 -15.85 2.72
N LEU A 32 -11.66 -15.74 3.37
CA LEU A 32 -10.82 -14.53 3.36
C LEU A 32 -9.55 -14.69 2.52
N LYS A 33 -9.42 -15.82 1.81
CA LYS A 33 -8.26 -16.08 0.96
C LYS A 33 -8.17 -15.05 -0.16
N GLY A 34 -7.06 -14.31 -0.19
CA GLY A 34 -6.82 -13.26 -1.17
C GLY A 34 -7.39 -11.88 -0.79
N PHE A 35 -8.00 -11.75 0.39
CA PHE A 35 -8.38 -10.44 0.90
C PHE A 35 -7.13 -9.68 1.40
N ASP A 36 -6.86 -8.54 0.79
CA ASP A 36 -5.80 -7.61 1.20
C ASP A 36 -6.38 -6.20 1.30
N ALA A 37 -6.38 -5.65 2.51
CA ALA A 37 -6.81 -4.30 2.83
C ALA A 37 -5.63 -3.52 3.41
N SER A 38 -4.55 -3.42 2.67
CA SER A 38 -3.37 -2.64 3.05
C SER A 38 -3.54 -1.18 2.66
N SER A 39 -3.13 -0.28 3.56
CA SER A 39 -2.99 1.15 3.23
C SER A 39 -1.73 1.36 2.39
N TRP A 40 -1.82 2.21 1.39
CA TRP A 40 -0.69 2.56 0.53
C TRP A 40 -0.59 4.08 0.34
N PHE A 41 0.63 4.55 0.08
CA PHE A 41 0.92 5.95 -0.18
C PHE A 41 1.65 6.09 -1.50
N GLY A 42 1.32 7.10 -2.27
CA GLY A 42 1.94 7.35 -3.57
C GLY A 42 2.16 8.84 -3.83
N LEU A 43 3.13 9.14 -4.68
CA LEU A 43 3.35 10.47 -5.22
C LEU A 43 2.74 10.58 -6.61
N LEU A 44 1.97 11.62 -6.84
CA LEU A 44 1.36 11.93 -8.13
C LEU A 44 1.89 13.27 -8.64
N ALA A 45 2.07 13.39 -9.93
CA ALA A 45 2.42 14.63 -10.58
C ALA A 45 1.18 15.25 -11.24
N PRO A 46 1.09 16.58 -11.35
CA PRO A 46 0.03 17.25 -12.10
C PRO A 46 -0.01 16.81 -13.56
N ALA A 47 -1.19 16.84 -14.16
CA ALA A 47 -1.34 16.60 -15.60
C ALA A 47 -0.47 17.58 -16.40
N GLY A 48 0.19 17.08 -17.45
CA GLY A 48 1.11 17.88 -18.28
C GLY A 48 2.54 17.96 -17.77
N THR A 49 2.88 17.35 -16.63
CA THR A 49 4.29 17.25 -16.21
C THR A 49 5.09 16.45 -17.22
N SER A 50 6.25 16.97 -17.62
CA SER A 50 7.14 16.31 -18.57
C SER A 50 7.51 14.89 -18.10
N PRO A 51 7.44 13.89 -18.99
CA PRO A 51 7.82 12.51 -18.67
C PRO A 51 9.26 12.38 -18.15
N GLU A 52 10.17 13.23 -18.62
CA GLU A 52 11.57 13.27 -18.17
C GLU A 52 11.67 13.66 -16.70
N ILE A 53 10.89 14.66 -16.27
CA ILE A 53 10.84 15.09 -14.87
C ILE A 53 10.30 13.96 -14.01
N VAL A 54 9.21 13.32 -14.42
CA VAL A 54 8.60 12.19 -13.71
C VAL A 54 9.61 11.04 -13.58
N ALA A 55 10.30 10.69 -14.67
CA ALA A 55 11.31 9.64 -14.66
C ALA A 55 12.53 9.98 -13.78
N ARG A 56 12.92 11.26 -13.73
CA ARG A 56 14.02 11.71 -12.86
C ARG A 56 13.64 11.61 -11.39
N ILE A 57 12.47 12.11 -11.02
CA ILE A 57 11.94 12.00 -9.65
C ILE A 57 11.84 10.53 -9.24
N GLN A 58 11.28 9.68 -10.10
CA GLN A 58 11.16 8.25 -9.82
C GLN A 58 12.51 7.61 -9.51
N ARG A 59 13.54 7.88 -10.32
CA ARG A 59 14.88 7.32 -10.08
C ARG A 59 15.49 7.76 -8.76
N GLU A 60 15.36 9.04 -8.42
CA GLU A 60 15.95 9.57 -7.18
C GLU A 60 15.19 9.02 -5.94
N VAL A 61 13.87 8.95 -6.01
CA VAL A 61 13.08 8.35 -4.93
C VAL A 61 13.34 6.86 -4.80
N ALA A 62 13.44 6.12 -5.91
CA ALA A 62 13.78 4.70 -5.87
C ALA A 62 15.15 4.44 -5.24
N LYS A 63 16.15 5.29 -5.53
CA LYS A 63 17.46 5.23 -4.86
C LYS A 63 17.34 5.47 -3.35
N ALA A 64 16.60 6.51 -2.97
CA ALA A 64 16.38 6.83 -1.56
C ALA A 64 15.71 5.69 -0.82
N LEU A 65 14.66 5.09 -1.40
CA LEU A 65 13.94 3.97 -0.82
C LEU A 65 14.78 2.69 -0.69
N ASN A 66 15.77 2.51 -1.57
CA ASN A 66 16.70 1.39 -1.52
C ASN A 66 17.88 1.62 -0.58
N SER A 67 18.06 2.83 -0.04
CA SER A 67 19.10 3.06 0.94
C SER A 67 18.79 2.30 2.23
N PRO A 68 19.80 1.65 2.85
CA PRO A 68 19.60 0.81 4.02
C PRO A 68 18.98 1.57 5.19
N GLU A 69 19.40 2.80 5.41
CA GLU A 69 18.88 3.64 6.50
C GLU A 69 17.39 3.95 6.36
N ILE A 70 16.95 4.35 5.17
CA ILE A 70 15.54 4.67 4.91
C ILE A 70 14.70 3.39 4.94
N LYS A 71 15.22 2.33 4.36
CA LYS A 71 14.56 1.04 4.33
C LYS A 71 14.30 0.48 5.74
N GLU A 72 15.28 0.55 6.63
CA GLU A 72 15.12 0.14 8.03
C GLU A 72 14.09 1.00 8.77
N LYS A 73 14.13 2.32 8.60
CA LYS A 73 13.16 3.23 9.20
C LYS A 73 11.73 2.94 8.74
N LEU A 74 11.53 2.69 7.45
CA LEU A 74 10.22 2.35 6.90
C LEU A 74 9.73 0.99 7.41
N LEU A 75 10.59 -0.02 7.43
CA LEU A 75 10.25 -1.34 7.95
C LEU A 75 9.91 -1.29 9.44
N ALA A 76 10.61 -0.47 10.23
CA ALA A 76 10.31 -0.25 11.64
C ALA A 76 8.92 0.37 11.85
N GLN A 77 8.44 1.16 10.89
CA GLN A 77 7.09 1.73 10.87
C GLN A 77 6.03 0.80 10.23
N GLY A 78 6.42 -0.40 9.85
CA GLY A 78 5.54 -1.36 9.18
C GLY A 78 5.27 -1.04 7.70
N ALA A 79 6.02 -0.10 7.09
CA ALA A 79 5.88 0.26 5.70
C ALA A 79 6.88 -0.50 4.83
N ILE A 80 6.42 -1.06 3.72
CA ILE A 80 7.25 -1.77 2.74
C ILE A 80 7.55 -0.82 1.57
N PRO A 81 8.81 -0.41 1.36
CA PRO A 81 9.18 0.42 0.22
C PRO A 81 9.02 -0.37 -1.09
N SER A 82 8.39 0.22 -2.09
CA SER A 82 8.18 -0.41 -3.39
C SER A 82 9.03 0.22 -4.49
N GLY A 83 9.04 1.52 -4.68
CA GLY A 83 9.86 2.18 -5.70
C GLY A 83 9.53 1.79 -7.15
N ASN A 84 8.30 1.33 -7.42
CA ASN A 84 7.84 0.91 -8.73
C ASN A 84 7.84 2.04 -9.78
N THR A 85 7.77 1.66 -11.04
CA THR A 85 7.71 2.58 -12.17
C THR A 85 6.34 3.27 -12.26
N PRO A 86 6.24 4.42 -12.95
CA PRO A 86 4.96 5.10 -13.17
C PRO A 86 3.91 4.19 -13.85
N ALA A 87 4.33 3.36 -14.80
CA ALA A 87 3.44 2.43 -15.50
C ALA A 87 2.91 1.31 -14.59
N GLU A 88 3.76 0.77 -13.73
CA GLU A 88 3.36 -0.23 -12.72
C GLU A 88 2.42 0.39 -11.68
N PHE A 89 2.70 1.63 -11.25
CA PHE A 89 1.85 2.33 -10.32
C PHE A 89 0.48 2.65 -10.91
N ALA A 90 0.40 3.05 -12.18
CA ALA A 90 -0.86 3.26 -12.87
C ALA A 90 -1.72 1.99 -12.92
N LYS A 91 -1.12 0.85 -13.27
CA LYS A 91 -1.80 -0.46 -13.24
C LYS A 91 -2.28 -0.82 -11.84
N PHE A 92 -1.47 -0.53 -10.83
CA PHE A 92 -1.84 -0.78 -9.44
C PHE A 92 -3.06 0.06 -9.04
N ILE A 93 -3.06 1.37 -9.32
CA ILE A 93 -4.21 2.25 -9.05
C ILE A 93 -5.47 1.73 -9.73
N ASP A 94 -5.40 1.32 -11.00
CA ASP A 94 -6.54 0.79 -11.73
C ASP A 94 -7.08 -0.51 -11.10
N SER A 95 -6.20 -1.39 -10.65
CA SER A 95 -6.59 -2.62 -9.95
C SER A 95 -7.24 -2.35 -8.60
N GLU A 96 -6.69 -1.43 -7.81
CA GLU A 96 -7.26 -1.00 -6.54
C GLU A 96 -8.63 -0.33 -6.73
N HIS A 97 -8.74 0.53 -7.73
CA HIS A 97 -10.02 1.17 -8.05
C HIS A 97 -11.12 0.14 -8.36
N LYS A 98 -10.82 -0.86 -9.18
CA LYS A 98 -11.76 -1.94 -9.52
C LYS A 98 -12.12 -2.78 -8.29
N LYS A 99 -11.13 -3.15 -7.49
CA LYS A 99 -11.31 -3.91 -6.25
C LYS A 99 -12.23 -3.17 -5.28
N TRP A 100 -11.92 -1.93 -4.98
CA TRP A 100 -12.69 -1.14 -4.03
C TRP A 100 -14.07 -0.76 -4.55
N ALA A 101 -14.24 -0.49 -5.85
CA ALA A 101 -15.56 -0.29 -6.45
C ALA A 101 -16.48 -1.49 -6.21
N GLN A 102 -15.95 -2.71 -6.35
CA GLN A 102 -16.72 -3.92 -6.07
C GLN A 102 -17.05 -4.07 -4.57
N VAL A 103 -16.08 -3.78 -3.69
CA VAL A 103 -16.27 -3.83 -2.24
C VAL A 103 -17.33 -2.83 -1.78
N VAL A 104 -17.25 -1.58 -2.23
CA VAL A 104 -18.22 -0.54 -1.91
C VAL A 104 -19.64 -0.92 -2.40
N LYS A 105 -19.73 -1.43 -3.62
CA LYS A 105 -21.01 -1.92 -4.16
C LYS A 105 -21.62 -3.04 -3.32
N ASN A 106 -20.81 -3.99 -2.89
CA ASN A 106 -21.27 -5.14 -2.10
C ASN A 106 -21.60 -4.78 -0.66
N SER A 107 -20.88 -3.83 -0.07
CA SER A 107 -21.11 -3.39 1.32
C SER A 107 -22.28 -2.41 1.45
N GLY A 108 -22.73 -1.80 0.36
CA GLY A 108 -23.74 -0.75 0.39
C GLY A 108 -23.27 0.54 1.05
N ALA A 109 -21.96 0.70 1.27
CA ALA A 109 -21.38 1.90 1.88
C ALA A 109 -21.70 3.14 1.04
N LYS A 110 -22.20 4.17 1.70
CA LYS A 110 -22.43 5.51 1.10
C LYS A 110 -21.51 6.49 1.82
N VAL A 111 -20.98 7.43 1.07
CA VAL A 111 -20.27 8.59 1.63
C VAL A 111 -21.31 9.70 1.74
N ASP A 112 -21.59 10.12 2.97
CA ASP A 112 -22.45 11.28 3.25
C ASP A 112 -21.68 12.57 3.02
#